data_43b078d25b76ad8e2b12a5b41ea71fbe
#
_entry.id   43b078d25b76ad8e2b12a5b41ea71fbe
#
_cell.length_a   1.000
_cell.length_b   1.000
_cell.length_c   1.000
_cell.angle_alpha   90.00
_cell.angle_beta   90.00
_cell.angle_gamma   90.00
#
_symmetry.space_group_name_H-M   'P 1'
#
loop_
_entity.id
_entity.type
_entity.pdbx_description
1 polymer ?
#
loop_
_entity_poly.entity_id
_entity_poly.type
_entity_poly.pdbx_seq_one_letter_code
_entity_poly.pdbx_strand_id
1 'polypeptide(L)'
;EDEAVLAHAARGSTSAPWIQWPNRAEFDAHFASIQAAIEGGELYQVNATAPVLGRLDGEAFDWFHRLRWGQPGGYAAYIDDGQDQILSMSPELFFHWDGERLLTRPMKGTAPRSADAQEDAAWREGLHTSPKDRAENVMIVDLLRNDLSRLALPHSVRVPALFDVKGWPTVWQMTSDVTAQTRPGQDLADVFTALFPCGSVTGAPKLQAMRHIRAHEPQPRGVYCGAVGVVRPGGAATFNVAIRTATVRDGHWRCGFGSGITAGSTADGEWAEWRQKQVFLDRTREPFDILETLLLRDGQARHGALHLARMERAARHLGYPWQLQRVADAL
;
A
#
# COMPACT_ATOMS: atom_id res chain seq x y z
N GLU A 1 -11.10 23.00 7.01
CA GLU A 1 -11.82 22.07 6.07
C GLU A 1 -11.75 20.61 6.54
N ASP A 2 -10.68 20.18 7.25
CA ASP A 2 -10.50 18.79 7.68
C ASP A 2 -11.40 18.33 8.85
N GLU A 3 -11.88 19.25 9.68
CA GLU A 3 -12.68 18.89 10.88
C GLU A 3 -14.11 18.45 10.57
N ALA A 4 -14.74 19.02 9.56
CA ALA A 4 -16.10 18.64 9.16
C ALA A 4 -16.12 17.25 8.49
N VAL A 5 -15.05 16.88 7.82
CA VAL A 5 -14.88 15.57 7.15
C VAL A 5 -14.73 14.44 8.17
N LEU A 6 -14.01 14.68 9.27
CA LEU A 6 -13.79 13.67 10.33
C LEU A 6 -15.03 13.43 11.21
N ALA A 7 -15.87 14.44 11.39
CA ALA A 7 -17.08 14.34 12.21
C ALA A 7 -18.24 13.61 11.51
N HIS A 8 -18.22 13.48 10.18
CA HIS A 8 -19.30 12.85 9.41
C HIS A 8 -19.19 11.33 9.32
N ALA A 9 -17.99 10.76 9.51
CA ALA A 9 -17.70 9.34 9.34
C ALA A 9 -18.32 8.38 10.37
N ALA A 10 -19.08 8.88 11.33
CA ALA A 10 -19.52 8.07 12.50
C ALA A 10 -20.98 7.60 12.45
N ARG A 11 -21.77 7.86 11.42
CA ARG A 11 -23.24 7.74 11.51
C ARG A 11 -23.92 6.72 10.60
N GLY A 12 -23.24 6.04 9.68
CA GLY A 12 -23.86 5.07 8.78
C GLY A 12 -23.42 3.63 9.05
N SER A 13 -24.33 2.68 9.04
CA SER A 13 -23.97 1.26 8.92
C SER A 13 -23.62 0.99 7.46
N THR A 14 -22.34 0.94 7.12
CA THR A 14 -21.87 0.58 5.78
C THR A 14 -21.47 -0.88 5.79
N SER A 15 -22.00 -1.69 4.89
CA SER A 15 -21.54 -3.06 4.67
C SER A 15 -21.07 -3.24 3.22
N ALA A 16 -20.09 -4.09 3.02
CA ALA A 16 -19.50 -4.34 1.73
C ALA A 16 -19.33 -5.85 1.49
N PRO A 17 -20.43 -6.64 1.48
CA PRO A 17 -20.35 -8.08 1.30
C PRO A 17 -19.77 -8.45 -0.06
N TRP A 18 -19.05 -9.56 -0.11
CA TRP A 18 -18.50 -10.11 -1.33
C TRP A 18 -19.56 -10.89 -2.10
N ILE A 19 -19.53 -10.76 -3.42
CA ILE A 19 -20.39 -11.50 -4.33
C ILE A 19 -19.59 -12.57 -5.07
N GLN A 20 -18.32 -12.26 -5.43
CA GLN A 20 -17.51 -13.15 -6.24
C GLN A 20 -16.06 -13.13 -5.74
N TRP A 21 -15.50 -14.35 -5.60
CA TRP A 21 -14.10 -14.61 -5.29
C TRP A 21 -13.45 -15.36 -6.47
N PRO A 22 -12.13 -15.19 -6.72
CA PRO A 22 -11.43 -15.92 -7.77
C PRO A 22 -11.58 -17.43 -7.64
N ASN A 23 -11.72 -18.11 -8.76
CA ASN A 23 -11.81 -19.56 -8.81
C ASN A 23 -10.42 -20.18 -8.61
N ARG A 24 -10.31 -21.17 -7.70
CA ARG A 24 -9.06 -21.87 -7.42
C ARG A 24 -8.50 -22.60 -8.65
N ALA A 25 -9.34 -23.23 -9.46
CA ALA A 25 -8.89 -23.94 -10.64
C ALA A 25 -8.34 -23.00 -11.73
N GLU A 26 -8.94 -21.83 -11.91
CA GLU A 26 -8.42 -20.79 -12.80
C GLU A 26 -7.09 -20.23 -12.29
N PHE A 27 -6.96 -20.03 -11.00
CA PHE A 27 -5.70 -19.63 -10.39
C PHE A 27 -4.61 -20.69 -10.61
N ASP A 28 -4.89 -21.98 -10.36
CA ASP A 28 -3.94 -23.06 -10.53
C ASP A 28 -3.46 -23.19 -11.98
N ALA A 29 -4.37 -23.02 -12.96
CA ALA A 29 -4.04 -23.02 -14.38
C ALA A 29 -3.13 -21.84 -14.75
N HIS A 30 -3.43 -20.65 -14.24
CA HIS A 30 -2.60 -19.46 -14.45
C HIS A 30 -1.24 -19.60 -13.77
N PHE A 31 -1.20 -20.11 -12.53
CA PHE A 31 0.03 -20.40 -11.80
C PHE A 31 0.93 -21.36 -12.59
N ALA A 32 0.37 -22.48 -13.08
CA ALA A 32 1.11 -23.46 -13.88
C ALA A 32 1.69 -22.84 -15.17
N SER A 33 0.92 -21.98 -15.85
CA SER A 33 1.40 -21.26 -17.03
C SER A 33 2.57 -20.32 -16.72
N ILE A 34 2.54 -19.62 -15.57
CA ILE A 34 3.63 -18.76 -15.13
C ILE A 34 4.88 -19.60 -14.81
N GLN A 35 4.72 -20.72 -14.08
CA GLN A 35 5.85 -21.61 -13.75
C GLN A 35 6.51 -22.15 -15.01
N ALA A 36 5.73 -22.59 -16.01
CA ALA A 36 6.26 -23.06 -17.30
C ALA A 36 7.07 -21.96 -18.02
N ALA A 37 6.60 -20.70 -18.02
CA ALA A 37 7.31 -19.58 -18.62
C ALA A 37 8.61 -19.22 -17.86
N ILE A 38 8.61 -19.39 -16.52
CA ILE A 38 9.81 -19.18 -15.69
C ILE A 38 10.83 -20.33 -15.96
N GLU A 39 10.39 -21.58 -15.98
CA GLU A 39 11.23 -22.75 -16.29
C GLU A 39 11.80 -22.65 -17.72
N GLY A 40 11.02 -22.12 -18.67
CA GLY A 40 11.45 -21.83 -20.04
C GLY A 40 12.42 -20.66 -20.17
N GLY A 41 12.70 -19.94 -19.07
CA GLY A 41 13.62 -18.79 -19.07
C GLY A 41 13.06 -17.51 -19.70
N GLU A 42 11.75 -17.44 -19.93
CA GLU A 42 11.08 -16.26 -20.48
C GLU A 42 10.84 -15.18 -19.45
N LEU A 43 10.65 -15.60 -18.20
CA LEU A 43 10.27 -14.76 -17.07
C LEU A 43 11.08 -15.12 -15.81
N TYR A 44 11.31 -14.13 -14.95
CA TYR A 44 11.81 -14.35 -13.59
C TYR A 44 10.70 -14.26 -12.55
N GLN A 45 9.72 -13.39 -12.82
CA GLN A 45 8.56 -13.14 -11.96
C GLN A 45 7.39 -12.61 -12.78
N VAL A 46 6.16 -13.00 -12.38
CA VAL A 46 4.91 -12.35 -12.81
C VAL A 46 4.04 -12.09 -11.59
N ASN A 47 3.50 -10.87 -11.52
CA ASN A 47 2.45 -10.54 -10.55
C ASN A 47 1.11 -11.02 -11.09
N ALA A 48 0.69 -12.22 -10.71
CA ALA A 48 -0.62 -12.79 -11.07
C ALA A 48 -1.71 -12.14 -10.20
N THR A 49 -2.84 -11.78 -10.84
CA THR A 49 -3.91 -11.07 -10.13
C THR A 49 -5.29 -11.55 -10.55
N ALA A 50 -6.26 -11.33 -9.65
CA ALA A 50 -7.67 -11.45 -9.96
C ALA A 50 -8.50 -10.45 -9.15
N PRO A 51 -9.68 -10.04 -9.65
CA PRO A 51 -10.60 -9.19 -8.91
C PRO A 51 -11.44 -9.98 -7.92
N VAL A 52 -11.74 -9.36 -6.79
CA VAL A 52 -12.87 -9.67 -5.93
C VAL A 52 -13.95 -8.63 -6.18
N LEU A 53 -15.18 -9.05 -6.29
CA LEU A 53 -16.33 -8.20 -6.54
C LEU A 53 -17.29 -8.28 -5.37
N GLY A 54 -17.94 -7.16 -5.07
CA GLY A 54 -18.94 -7.10 -4.03
C GLY A 54 -19.95 -5.99 -4.26
N ARG A 55 -20.86 -5.86 -3.30
CA ARG A 55 -21.85 -4.81 -3.27
C ARG A 55 -21.58 -3.91 -2.05
N LEU A 56 -21.77 -2.61 -2.24
CA LEU A 56 -21.68 -1.64 -1.17
C LEU A 56 -23.08 -1.20 -0.77
N ASP A 57 -23.40 -1.42 0.50
CA ASP A 57 -24.62 -0.89 1.12
C ASP A 57 -24.19 0.28 2.01
N GLY A 58 -24.47 1.52 1.60
CA GLY A 58 -24.05 2.77 2.24
C GLY A 58 -23.11 3.59 1.38
N GLU A 59 -22.47 4.58 1.99
CA GLU A 59 -21.63 5.54 1.29
C GLU A 59 -20.19 5.04 1.14
N ALA A 60 -19.61 5.20 -0.05
CA ALA A 60 -18.24 4.79 -0.33
C ALA A 60 -17.21 5.57 0.50
N PHE A 61 -17.50 6.83 0.82
CA PHE A 61 -16.66 7.64 1.67
C PHE A 61 -16.58 7.12 3.11
N ASP A 62 -17.71 6.65 3.67
CA ASP A 62 -17.75 6.01 5.00
C ASP A 62 -16.97 4.69 4.99
N TRP A 63 -17.10 3.91 3.93
CA TRP A 63 -16.31 2.69 3.77
C TRP A 63 -14.82 2.99 3.67
N PHE A 64 -14.42 4.02 2.91
CA PHE A 64 -13.03 4.49 2.85
C PHE A 64 -12.47 4.81 4.24
N HIS A 65 -13.22 5.55 5.05
CA HIS A 65 -12.79 5.89 6.40
C HIS A 65 -12.58 4.65 7.28
N ARG A 66 -13.49 3.68 7.22
CA ARG A 66 -13.35 2.41 7.96
C ARG A 66 -12.10 1.63 7.52
N LEU A 67 -11.89 1.50 6.20
CA LEU A 67 -10.70 0.85 5.66
C LEU A 67 -9.42 1.56 6.10
N ARG A 68 -9.42 2.89 6.07
CA ARG A 68 -8.29 3.70 6.50
C ARG A 68 -7.97 3.52 7.99
N TRP A 69 -8.98 3.41 8.85
CA TRP A 69 -8.81 3.13 10.27
C TRP A 69 -8.22 1.74 10.54
N GLY A 70 -8.58 0.77 9.73
CA GLY A 70 -8.01 -0.57 9.79
C GLY A 70 -6.56 -0.65 9.34
N GLN A 71 -6.08 0.34 8.60
CA GLN A 71 -4.73 0.37 8.01
C GLN A 71 -4.09 1.76 8.15
N PRO A 72 -3.68 2.14 9.37
CA PRO A 72 -3.02 3.41 9.59
C PRO A 72 -1.66 3.44 8.88
N GLY A 73 -1.37 4.55 8.22
CA GLY A 73 -0.15 4.77 7.45
C GLY A 73 -0.31 4.53 5.94
N GLY A 74 0.74 4.82 5.19
CA GLY A 74 0.74 4.69 3.72
C GLY A 74 0.21 5.92 2.98
N TYR A 75 -0.19 5.69 1.74
CA TYR A 75 -0.61 6.72 0.78
C TYR A 75 -2.11 6.57 0.49
N ALA A 76 -2.94 6.85 1.50
CA ALA A 76 -4.39 6.75 1.34
C ALA A 76 -4.95 7.91 0.53
N ALA A 77 -5.92 7.61 -0.35
CA ALA A 77 -6.62 8.59 -1.16
C ALA A 77 -8.05 8.16 -1.46
N TYR A 78 -8.98 9.09 -1.39
CA TYR A 78 -10.34 8.95 -1.89
C TYR A 78 -10.53 9.90 -3.06
N ILE A 79 -11.03 9.40 -4.19
CA ILE A 79 -11.32 10.18 -5.39
C ILE A 79 -12.72 9.81 -5.85
N ASP A 80 -13.54 10.82 -6.11
CA ASP A 80 -14.85 10.69 -6.71
C ASP A 80 -14.87 11.56 -7.97
N ASP A 81 -15.04 10.96 -9.14
CA ASP A 81 -15.12 11.66 -10.43
C ASP A 81 -16.56 11.81 -10.93
N GLY A 82 -17.54 11.45 -10.11
CA GLY A 82 -18.96 11.46 -10.43
C GLY A 82 -19.47 10.20 -11.14
N GLN A 83 -18.58 9.26 -11.49
CA GLN A 83 -18.91 7.93 -12.03
C GLN A 83 -18.28 6.83 -11.18
N ASP A 84 -16.99 6.93 -10.94
CA ASP A 84 -16.20 6.01 -10.12
C ASP A 84 -15.77 6.65 -8.82
N GLN A 85 -15.87 5.90 -7.75
CA GLN A 85 -15.31 6.26 -6.46
C GLN A 85 -14.12 5.34 -6.18
N ILE A 86 -12.93 5.92 -6.07
CA ILE A 86 -11.67 5.20 -5.89
C ILE A 86 -11.23 5.31 -4.43
N LEU A 87 -11.14 4.17 -3.76
CA LEU A 87 -10.76 4.04 -2.38
C LEU A 87 -9.38 3.37 -2.31
N SER A 88 -8.32 4.15 -2.24
CA SER A 88 -6.95 3.63 -2.22
C SER A 88 -6.38 3.68 -0.80
N MET A 89 -5.95 2.53 -0.27
CA MET A 89 -5.25 2.36 1.02
C MET A 89 -3.81 1.88 0.78
N SER A 90 -3.17 2.34 -0.30
CA SER A 90 -1.88 1.80 -0.70
C SER A 90 -0.77 2.06 0.33
N PRO A 91 0.00 1.04 0.71
CA PRO A 91 1.19 1.21 1.53
C PRO A 91 2.44 1.57 0.72
N GLU A 92 2.41 1.46 -0.62
CA GLU A 92 3.58 1.49 -1.47
C GLU A 92 3.71 2.80 -2.24
N LEU A 93 4.87 3.47 -2.10
CA LEU A 93 5.22 4.61 -2.92
C LEU A 93 5.64 4.14 -4.33
N PHE A 94 4.89 4.56 -5.35
CA PHE A 94 5.31 4.38 -6.73
C PHE A 94 6.46 5.32 -7.04
N PHE A 95 6.24 6.63 -6.91
CA PHE A 95 7.30 7.61 -6.94
C PHE A 95 6.93 8.92 -6.23
N HIS A 96 7.95 9.65 -5.79
CA HIS A 96 7.90 11.05 -5.47
C HIS A 96 8.90 11.80 -6.35
N TRP A 97 8.45 12.87 -7.00
CA TRP A 97 9.26 13.71 -7.88
C TRP A 97 9.02 15.18 -7.57
N ASP A 98 10.08 15.95 -7.39
CA ASP A 98 10.05 17.38 -7.07
C ASP A 98 10.45 18.27 -8.27
N GLY A 99 10.60 17.69 -9.45
CA GLY A 99 11.09 18.35 -10.65
C GLY A 99 12.57 18.06 -10.94
N GLU A 100 13.35 17.69 -9.93
CA GLU A 100 14.77 17.39 -10.04
C GLU A 100 15.12 16.00 -9.51
N ARG A 101 14.54 15.62 -8.37
CA ARG A 101 14.82 14.35 -7.69
C ARG A 101 13.63 13.41 -7.80
N LEU A 102 13.93 12.19 -8.17
CA LEU A 102 12.98 11.11 -8.27
C LEU A 102 13.32 10.04 -7.24
N LEU A 103 12.35 9.67 -6.41
CA LEU A 103 12.42 8.59 -5.42
C LEU A 103 11.36 7.56 -5.74
N THR A 104 11.74 6.28 -5.75
CA THR A 104 10.82 5.13 -5.73
C THR A 104 11.10 4.31 -4.47
N ARG A 105 10.04 3.67 -3.91
CA ARG A 105 10.19 2.86 -2.69
C ARG A 105 9.40 1.56 -2.80
N PRO A 106 9.96 0.58 -3.49
CA PRO A 106 9.35 -0.75 -3.57
C PRO A 106 9.30 -1.42 -2.19
N MET A 107 8.29 -2.28 -2.03
CA MET A 107 8.06 -3.07 -0.83
C MET A 107 8.02 -4.55 -1.18
N LYS A 108 8.83 -5.37 -0.52
CA LYS A 108 8.81 -6.83 -0.61
C LYS A 108 9.14 -7.43 0.75
N GLY A 109 8.41 -8.46 1.14
CA GLY A 109 8.57 -9.08 2.44
C GLY A 109 7.75 -8.38 3.54
N THR A 110 6.99 -9.18 4.26
CA THR A 110 6.12 -8.74 5.36
C THR A 110 6.18 -9.76 6.49
N ALA A 111 6.33 -9.28 7.72
CA ALA A 111 6.24 -10.14 8.90
C ALA A 111 5.20 -9.58 9.89
N PRO A 112 4.57 -10.41 10.71
CA PRO A 112 3.60 -9.95 11.70
C PRO A 112 4.28 -9.11 12.79
N ARG A 113 3.46 -8.39 13.55
CA ARG A 113 3.84 -7.76 14.80
C ARG A 113 3.43 -8.64 15.97
N SER A 114 4.18 -8.60 17.05
CA SER A 114 3.81 -9.24 18.32
C SER A 114 3.70 -8.24 19.45
N ALA A 115 2.85 -8.54 20.42
CA ALA A 115 2.80 -7.80 21.70
C ALA A 115 3.99 -8.15 22.61
N ASP A 116 4.61 -9.32 22.42
CA ASP A 116 5.85 -9.70 23.06
C ASP A 116 7.03 -9.07 22.35
N ALA A 117 7.84 -8.31 23.07
CA ALA A 117 8.93 -7.52 22.51
C ALA A 117 10.07 -8.40 21.93
N GLN A 118 10.30 -9.57 22.52
CA GLN A 118 11.33 -10.49 22.03
C GLN A 118 10.90 -11.18 20.76
N GLU A 119 9.66 -11.63 20.69
CA GLU A 119 9.08 -12.21 19.49
C GLU A 119 8.98 -11.16 18.36
N ASP A 120 8.55 -9.92 18.67
CA ASP A 120 8.46 -8.83 17.70
C ASP A 120 9.83 -8.49 17.08
N ALA A 121 10.88 -8.48 17.91
CA ALA A 121 12.24 -8.30 17.44
C ALA A 121 12.73 -9.47 16.59
N ALA A 122 12.37 -10.71 16.94
CA ALA A 122 12.71 -11.90 16.15
C ALA A 122 12.03 -11.88 14.76
N TRP A 123 10.76 -11.47 14.68
CA TRP A 123 10.07 -11.30 13.40
C TRP A 123 10.74 -10.25 12.52
N ARG A 124 11.11 -9.10 13.10
CA ARG A 124 11.84 -8.05 12.39
C ARG A 124 13.17 -8.54 11.84
N GLU A 125 13.97 -9.21 12.68
CA GLU A 125 15.28 -9.73 12.27
C GLU A 125 15.16 -10.86 11.25
N GLY A 126 14.19 -11.77 11.44
CA GLY A 126 13.89 -12.83 10.49
C GLY A 126 13.54 -12.28 9.10
N LEU A 127 12.75 -11.21 9.03
CA LEU A 127 12.44 -10.53 7.78
C LEU A 127 13.69 -9.88 7.18
N HIS A 128 14.48 -9.16 8.00
CA HIS A 128 15.69 -8.48 7.53
C HIS A 128 16.73 -9.44 6.96
N THR A 129 16.84 -10.65 7.50
CA THR A 129 17.84 -11.66 7.10
C THR A 129 17.30 -12.69 6.11
N SER A 130 16.00 -12.68 5.78
CA SER A 130 15.35 -13.62 4.88
C SER A 130 15.99 -13.63 3.48
N PRO A 131 16.62 -14.72 3.04
CA PRO A 131 17.22 -14.77 1.71
C PRO A 131 16.18 -14.61 0.58
N LYS A 132 14.98 -15.17 0.76
CA LYS A 132 13.87 -15.07 -0.20
C LYS A 132 13.44 -13.62 -0.36
N ASP A 133 13.06 -12.94 0.75
CA ASP A 133 12.54 -11.58 0.69
C ASP A 133 13.58 -10.59 0.16
N ARG A 134 14.85 -10.78 0.52
CA ARG A 134 15.96 -9.98 -0.01
C ARG A 134 16.16 -10.20 -1.52
N ALA A 135 16.09 -11.44 -2.00
CA ALA A 135 16.23 -11.74 -3.43
C ALA A 135 15.10 -11.11 -4.25
N GLU A 136 13.84 -11.22 -3.78
CA GLU A 136 12.69 -10.56 -4.41
C GLU A 136 12.82 -9.04 -4.39
N ASN A 137 13.27 -8.46 -3.28
CA ASN A 137 13.46 -7.02 -3.15
C ASN A 137 14.54 -6.51 -4.11
N VAL A 138 15.71 -7.16 -4.17
CA VAL A 138 16.80 -6.80 -5.10
C VAL A 138 16.35 -6.83 -6.54
N MET A 139 15.60 -7.85 -6.94
CA MET A 139 15.09 -7.97 -8.32
C MET A 139 14.24 -6.74 -8.70
N ILE A 140 13.37 -6.28 -7.80
CA ILE A 140 12.54 -5.08 -8.05
C ILE A 140 13.38 -3.81 -7.99
N VAL A 141 14.36 -3.73 -7.08
CA VAL A 141 15.30 -2.61 -7.03
C VAL A 141 16.08 -2.49 -8.34
N ASP A 142 16.58 -3.57 -8.90
CA ASP A 142 17.31 -3.55 -10.18
C ASP A 142 16.41 -3.17 -11.35
N LEU A 143 15.17 -3.64 -11.37
CA LEU A 143 14.20 -3.22 -12.37
C LEU A 143 13.94 -1.71 -12.29
N LEU A 144 13.74 -1.16 -11.09
CA LEU A 144 13.52 0.28 -10.89
C LEU A 144 14.79 1.10 -11.20
N ARG A 145 15.97 0.61 -10.89
CA ARG A 145 17.24 1.25 -11.30
C ARG A 145 17.32 1.37 -12.83
N ASN A 146 16.95 0.31 -13.55
CA ASN A 146 16.86 0.35 -15.01
C ASN A 146 15.82 1.38 -15.48
N ASP A 147 14.62 1.40 -14.90
CA ASP A 147 13.57 2.35 -15.27
C ASP A 147 13.99 3.81 -15.00
N LEU A 148 14.54 4.10 -13.81
CA LEU A 148 15.04 5.42 -13.45
C LEU A 148 16.19 5.87 -14.38
N SER A 149 17.06 4.95 -14.83
CA SER A 149 18.19 5.28 -15.68
C SER A 149 17.78 5.92 -17.01
N ARG A 150 16.56 5.68 -17.47
CA ARG A 150 15.97 6.27 -18.68
C ARG A 150 15.75 7.78 -18.58
N LEU A 151 15.59 8.30 -17.35
CA LEU A 151 15.35 9.71 -17.05
C LEU A 151 16.54 10.40 -16.38
N ALA A 152 17.41 9.62 -15.78
CA ALA A 152 18.44 10.08 -14.86
C ALA A 152 19.60 10.77 -15.58
N LEU A 153 20.21 11.72 -14.89
CA LEU A 153 21.57 12.15 -15.21
C LEU A 153 22.54 10.97 -15.09
N PRO A 154 23.58 10.91 -15.93
CA PRO A 154 24.60 9.88 -15.80
C PRO A 154 25.13 9.78 -14.37
N HIS A 155 25.26 8.54 -13.88
CA HIS A 155 25.78 8.25 -12.52
C HIS A 155 24.96 8.82 -11.35
N SER A 156 23.71 9.25 -11.54
CA SER A 156 22.87 9.79 -10.46
C SER A 156 21.96 8.75 -9.79
N VAL A 157 21.74 7.59 -10.44
CA VAL A 157 20.93 6.52 -9.83
C VAL A 157 21.64 5.94 -8.61
N ARG A 158 20.98 5.93 -7.47
CA ARG A 158 21.49 5.46 -6.17
C ARG A 158 20.45 4.59 -5.46
N VAL A 159 20.94 3.75 -4.57
CA VAL A 159 20.13 2.96 -3.62
C VAL A 159 20.57 3.35 -2.21
N PRO A 160 20.08 4.47 -1.68
CA PRO A 160 20.51 4.99 -0.37
C PRO A 160 20.07 4.10 0.80
N ALA A 161 18.99 3.33 0.64
CA ALA A 161 18.52 2.36 1.62
C ALA A 161 18.17 1.06 0.90
N LEU A 162 18.71 -0.06 1.38
CA LEU A 162 18.46 -1.40 0.86
C LEU A 162 18.05 -2.30 2.03
N PHE A 163 16.92 -3.03 1.90
CA PHE A 163 16.38 -3.94 2.91
C PHE A 163 16.04 -3.27 4.25
N ASP A 164 15.59 -2.03 4.23
CA ASP A 164 15.17 -1.32 5.44
C ASP A 164 13.84 -1.89 5.94
N VAL A 165 13.82 -2.41 7.18
CA VAL A 165 12.62 -3.00 7.80
C VAL A 165 11.94 -1.97 8.69
N LYS A 166 10.78 -1.50 8.24
CA LYS A 166 9.95 -0.49 8.91
C LYS A 166 8.80 -1.13 9.67
N GLY A 167 8.59 -0.66 10.90
CA GLY A 167 7.45 -1.06 11.71
C GLY A 167 6.20 -0.26 11.37
N TRP A 168 5.14 -0.95 10.99
CA TRP A 168 3.78 -0.43 10.96
C TRP A 168 2.99 -0.95 12.16
N PRO A 169 1.82 -0.39 12.49
CA PRO A 169 1.05 -0.87 13.64
C PRO A 169 0.70 -2.36 13.60
N THR A 170 0.56 -2.94 12.40
CA THR A 170 0.10 -4.31 12.20
C THR A 170 1.15 -5.26 11.63
N VAL A 171 2.21 -4.73 11.03
CA VAL A 171 3.22 -5.54 10.32
C VAL A 171 4.61 -4.89 10.36
N TRP A 172 5.64 -5.71 10.22
CA TRP A 172 6.95 -5.31 9.72
C TRP A 172 6.97 -5.39 8.20
N GLN A 173 7.59 -4.40 7.56
CA GLN A 173 7.65 -4.31 6.11
C GLN A 173 9.06 -4.00 5.64
N MET A 174 9.60 -4.81 4.72
CA MET A 174 10.88 -4.52 4.09
C MET A 174 10.69 -3.59 2.90
N THR A 175 11.46 -2.50 2.87
CA THR A 175 11.47 -1.50 1.79
C THR A 175 12.89 -1.22 1.32
N SER A 176 13.02 -0.70 0.11
CA SER A 176 14.29 -0.15 -0.39
C SER A 176 14.02 1.17 -1.09
N ASP A 177 14.96 2.11 -1.01
CA ASP A 177 14.86 3.40 -1.70
C ASP A 177 15.75 3.38 -2.94
N VAL A 178 15.17 3.74 -4.10
CA VAL A 178 15.92 3.99 -5.32
C VAL A 178 15.70 5.45 -5.73
N THR A 179 16.78 6.19 -5.89
CA THR A 179 16.72 7.62 -6.21
C THR A 179 17.50 7.94 -7.47
N ALA A 180 17.12 9.02 -8.14
CA ALA A 180 17.84 9.58 -9.27
C ALA A 180 17.68 11.10 -9.32
N GLN A 181 18.62 11.79 -9.97
CA GLN A 181 18.43 13.16 -10.44
C GLN A 181 17.95 13.08 -11.90
N THR A 182 16.81 13.71 -12.19
CA THR A 182 16.26 13.74 -13.57
C THR A 182 17.02 14.73 -14.43
N ARG A 183 17.11 14.40 -15.72
CA ARG A 183 17.71 15.33 -16.69
C ARG A 183 16.86 16.60 -16.78
N PRO A 184 17.47 17.78 -17.05
CA PRO A 184 16.70 19.00 -17.31
C PRO A 184 15.70 18.84 -18.46
N GLY A 185 14.53 19.44 -18.32
CA GLY A 185 13.47 19.41 -19.33
C GLY A 185 12.57 18.18 -19.30
N GLN A 186 12.77 17.28 -18.34
CA GLN A 186 11.82 16.16 -18.12
C GLN A 186 10.54 16.70 -17.50
N ASP A 187 9.42 16.10 -17.89
CA ASP A 187 8.11 16.40 -17.32
C ASP A 187 7.47 15.14 -16.66
N LEU A 188 6.27 15.31 -16.12
CA LEU A 188 5.57 14.21 -15.45
C LEU A 188 5.19 13.08 -16.42
N ALA A 189 4.93 13.39 -17.70
CA ALA A 189 4.62 12.38 -18.70
C ALA A 189 5.85 11.52 -19.01
N ASP A 190 7.05 12.11 -19.02
CA ASP A 190 8.32 11.38 -19.16
C ASP A 190 8.51 10.42 -17.99
N VAL A 191 8.22 10.88 -16.74
CA VAL A 191 8.32 10.04 -15.54
C VAL A 191 7.37 8.84 -15.65
N PHE A 192 6.12 9.05 -16.03
CA PHE A 192 5.18 7.95 -16.26
C PHE A 192 5.64 7.04 -17.40
N THR A 193 6.10 7.57 -18.51
CA THR A 193 6.58 6.76 -19.64
C THR A 193 7.75 5.85 -19.26
N ALA A 194 8.61 6.28 -18.37
CA ALA A 194 9.75 5.49 -17.93
C ALA A 194 9.38 4.43 -16.89
N LEU A 195 8.54 4.79 -15.90
CA LEU A 195 8.28 3.96 -14.73
C LEU A 195 7.03 3.09 -14.84
N PHE A 196 5.99 3.57 -15.55
CA PHE A 196 4.69 2.90 -15.61
C PHE A 196 4.65 1.76 -16.64
N PRO A 197 3.94 0.66 -16.34
CA PRO A 197 3.42 0.31 -15.02
C PRO A 197 4.53 -0.06 -14.04
N CYS A 198 4.23 0.03 -12.71
CA CYS A 198 5.22 -0.28 -11.68
C CYS A 198 5.70 -1.73 -11.78
N GLY A 199 7.02 -1.91 -11.67
CA GLY A 199 7.63 -3.25 -11.76
C GLY A 199 7.18 -4.22 -10.68
N SER A 200 6.91 -3.72 -9.47
CA SER A 200 6.46 -4.54 -8.33
C SER A 200 5.11 -5.23 -8.55
N VAL A 201 4.27 -4.68 -9.43
CA VAL A 201 2.93 -5.20 -9.77
C VAL A 201 2.82 -5.74 -11.19
N THR A 202 3.93 -5.84 -11.92
CA THR A 202 4.00 -6.47 -13.24
C THR A 202 4.88 -7.71 -13.22
N GLY A 203 6.18 -7.56 -13.19
CA GLY A 203 7.14 -8.65 -13.15
C GLY A 203 8.43 -8.32 -13.91
N ALA A 204 9.26 -9.31 -14.05
CA ALA A 204 10.58 -9.19 -14.67
C ALA A 204 10.82 -10.35 -15.67
N PRO A 205 11.30 -10.06 -16.91
CA PRO A 205 11.44 -8.74 -17.54
C PRO A 205 10.07 -8.07 -17.77
N LYS A 206 9.95 -6.76 -17.54
CA LYS A 206 8.66 -6.04 -17.50
C LYS A 206 7.79 -6.27 -18.74
N LEU A 207 8.34 -6.13 -19.92
CA LEU A 207 7.59 -6.27 -21.18
C LEU A 207 7.04 -7.69 -21.38
N GLN A 208 7.82 -8.71 -21.08
CA GLN A 208 7.37 -10.10 -21.19
C GLN A 208 6.30 -10.43 -20.13
N ALA A 209 6.49 -9.95 -18.90
CA ALA A 209 5.49 -10.08 -17.84
C ALA A 209 4.15 -9.42 -18.25
N MET A 210 4.17 -8.21 -18.83
CA MET A 210 2.97 -7.55 -19.34
C MET A 210 2.28 -8.33 -20.46
N ARG A 211 3.03 -8.93 -21.36
CA ARG A 211 2.48 -9.81 -22.43
C ARG A 211 1.79 -11.04 -21.84
N HIS A 212 2.45 -11.67 -20.88
CA HIS A 212 1.90 -12.83 -20.16
C HIS A 212 0.61 -12.47 -19.40
N ILE A 213 0.62 -11.37 -18.63
CA ILE A 213 -0.57 -10.85 -17.93
C ILE A 213 -1.73 -10.63 -18.91
N ARG A 214 -1.48 -9.94 -20.02
CA ARG A 214 -2.52 -9.67 -21.03
C ARG A 214 -3.10 -10.94 -21.64
N ALA A 215 -2.30 -11.99 -21.81
CA ALA A 215 -2.75 -13.27 -22.37
C ALA A 215 -3.62 -14.09 -21.40
N HIS A 216 -3.42 -13.93 -20.09
CA HIS A 216 -4.03 -14.78 -19.07
C HIS A 216 -5.06 -14.08 -18.19
N GLU A 217 -5.02 -12.74 -18.10
CA GLU A 217 -6.04 -11.99 -17.37
C GLU A 217 -7.14 -11.53 -18.34
N PRO A 218 -8.38 -12.07 -18.21
CA PRO A 218 -9.45 -11.83 -19.20
C PRO A 218 -9.99 -10.40 -19.15
N GLN A 219 -9.78 -9.70 -18.04
CA GLN A 219 -10.31 -8.35 -17.82
C GLN A 219 -9.19 -7.36 -17.48
N PRO A 220 -9.33 -6.09 -17.90
CA PRO A 220 -8.42 -5.03 -17.48
C PRO A 220 -8.40 -4.90 -15.95
N ARG A 221 -7.21 -4.60 -15.42
CA ARG A 221 -7.02 -4.35 -13.98
C ARG A 221 -7.69 -3.06 -13.50
N GLY A 222 -7.93 -2.12 -14.41
CA GLY A 222 -8.49 -0.81 -14.10
C GLY A 222 -7.50 0.04 -13.30
N VAL A 223 -7.99 0.68 -12.23
CA VAL A 223 -7.13 1.46 -11.32
C VAL A 223 -6.16 0.58 -10.55
N TYR A 224 -6.55 -0.65 -10.22
CA TYR A 224 -5.70 -1.61 -9.52
C TYR A 224 -4.41 -1.89 -10.29
N CYS A 225 -3.26 -1.92 -9.61
CA CYS A 225 -1.92 -1.97 -10.19
C CYS A 225 -1.53 -0.75 -11.05
N GLY A 226 -2.35 0.28 -11.06
CA GLY A 226 -2.05 1.58 -11.63
C GLY A 226 -1.35 2.49 -10.64
N ALA A 227 -1.67 3.78 -10.69
CA ALA A 227 -1.12 4.79 -9.80
C ALA A 227 -2.21 5.79 -9.37
N VAL A 228 -2.23 6.13 -8.10
CA VAL A 228 -3.10 7.17 -7.52
C VAL A 228 -2.21 8.16 -6.79
N GLY A 229 -2.44 9.46 -7.02
CA GLY A 229 -1.56 10.44 -6.42
C GLY A 229 -2.02 11.88 -6.59
N VAL A 230 -1.12 12.80 -6.27
CA VAL A 230 -1.35 14.24 -6.29
C VAL A 230 -0.17 14.97 -6.92
N VAL A 231 -0.48 15.96 -7.74
CA VAL A 231 0.45 16.99 -8.21
C VAL A 231 0.15 18.27 -7.44
N ARG A 232 1.16 18.81 -6.78
CA ARG A 232 1.05 20.01 -5.96
C ARG A 232 1.36 21.27 -6.78
N PRO A 233 0.91 22.43 -6.34
CA PRO A 233 1.40 23.71 -6.87
C PRO A 233 2.94 23.72 -6.85
N GLY A 234 3.54 24.10 -7.97
CA GLY A 234 5.00 24.02 -8.16
C GLY A 234 5.49 22.73 -8.83
N GLY A 235 4.58 21.78 -9.14
CA GLY A 235 4.87 20.59 -9.95
C GLY A 235 5.34 19.36 -9.18
N ALA A 236 5.56 19.47 -7.87
CA ALA A 236 5.93 18.29 -7.09
C ALA A 236 4.81 17.25 -7.10
N ALA A 237 5.15 16.00 -7.44
CA ALA A 237 4.23 14.91 -7.64
C ALA A 237 4.53 13.73 -6.70
N THR A 238 3.47 13.14 -6.14
CA THR A 238 3.57 11.93 -5.31
C THR A 238 2.49 10.96 -5.75
N PHE A 239 2.89 9.75 -6.16
CA PHE A 239 1.98 8.70 -6.58
C PHE A 239 2.26 7.41 -5.83
N ASN A 240 1.20 6.71 -5.44
CA ASN A 240 1.28 5.36 -4.90
C ASN A 240 1.14 4.32 -6.01
N VAL A 241 1.53 3.07 -5.73
CA VAL A 241 1.09 1.91 -6.51
C VAL A 241 -0.32 1.58 -6.05
N ALA A 242 -1.30 1.58 -6.95
CA ALA A 242 -2.71 1.38 -6.59
C ALA A 242 -3.02 -0.09 -6.25
N ILE A 243 -2.43 -0.57 -5.15
CA ILE A 243 -2.77 -1.83 -4.48
C ILE A 243 -3.61 -1.53 -3.23
N ARG A 244 -4.32 -2.51 -2.70
CA ARG A 244 -5.33 -2.28 -1.64
C ARG A 244 -6.27 -1.13 -2.02
N THR A 245 -6.73 -1.18 -3.27
CA THR A 245 -7.52 -0.11 -3.86
C THR A 245 -8.80 -0.72 -4.41
N ALA A 246 -9.93 -0.23 -3.90
CA ALA A 246 -11.25 -0.58 -4.40
C ALA A 246 -11.78 0.52 -5.32
N THR A 247 -12.52 0.13 -6.35
CA THR A 247 -13.31 1.05 -7.19
C THR A 247 -14.77 0.72 -6.97
N VAL A 248 -15.57 1.72 -6.68
CA VAL A 248 -17.05 1.61 -6.52
C VAL A 248 -17.72 2.32 -7.67
N ARG A 249 -18.70 1.65 -8.30
CA ARG A 249 -19.57 2.20 -9.33
C ARG A 249 -20.97 1.62 -9.16
N ASP A 250 -21.98 2.46 -9.11
CA ASP A 250 -23.39 2.07 -9.01
C ASP A 250 -23.66 1.05 -7.88
N GLY A 251 -23.06 1.29 -6.71
CA GLY A 251 -23.20 0.42 -5.53
C GLY A 251 -22.48 -0.94 -5.65
N HIS A 252 -21.70 -1.17 -6.70
CA HIS A 252 -20.85 -2.34 -6.84
C HIS A 252 -19.40 -1.96 -6.65
N TRP A 253 -18.64 -2.79 -5.94
CA TRP A 253 -17.23 -2.57 -5.78
C TRP A 253 -16.38 -3.68 -6.38
N ARG A 254 -15.20 -3.30 -6.84
CA ARG A 254 -14.16 -4.19 -7.34
C ARG A 254 -12.85 -3.88 -6.67
N CYS A 255 -12.16 -4.91 -6.17
CA CYS A 255 -10.83 -4.79 -5.60
C CYS A 255 -9.94 -5.91 -6.13
N GLY A 256 -8.78 -5.57 -6.69
CA GLY A 256 -7.82 -6.55 -7.18
C GLY A 256 -6.93 -7.09 -6.07
N PHE A 257 -6.56 -8.36 -6.17
CA PHE A 257 -5.58 -9.03 -5.34
C PHE A 257 -4.60 -9.81 -6.20
N GLY A 258 -3.40 -10.00 -5.70
CA GLY A 258 -2.37 -10.73 -6.43
C GLY A 258 -1.10 -10.91 -5.64
N SER A 259 -0.21 -11.72 -6.19
CA SER A 259 1.13 -11.94 -5.67
C SER A 259 2.15 -12.16 -6.78
N GLY A 260 3.42 -11.95 -6.46
CA GLY A 260 4.53 -12.12 -7.38
C GLY A 260 4.97 -13.58 -7.43
N ILE A 261 4.58 -14.30 -8.44
CA ILE A 261 4.98 -15.70 -8.65
C ILE A 261 6.41 -15.75 -9.18
N THR A 262 7.26 -16.50 -8.49
CA THR A 262 8.68 -16.74 -8.83
C THR A 262 8.95 -18.25 -8.94
N ALA A 263 10.15 -18.65 -9.31
CA ALA A 263 10.54 -20.07 -9.38
C ALA A 263 10.38 -20.83 -8.04
N GLY A 264 10.49 -20.11 -6.91
CA GLY A 264 10.32 -20.70 -5.58
C GLY A 264 8.89 -20.69 -5.04
N SER A 265 7.93 -20.17 -5.79
CA SER A 265 6.52 -20.10 -5.38
C SER A 265 5.83 -21.46 -5.46
N THR A 266 4.88 -21.67 -4.54
CA THR A 266 3.96 -22.83 -4.58
C THR A 266 2.52 -22.34 -4.74
N ALA A 267 1.69 -23.08 -5.47
CA ALA A 267 0.30 -22.70 -5.71
C ALA A 267 -0.50 -22.49 -4.41
N ASP A 268 -0.30 -23.36 -3.43
CA ASP A 268 -0.98 -23.25 -2.14
C ASP A 268 -0.49 -22.04 -1.32
N GLY A 269 0.82 -21.77 -1.35
CA GLY A 269 1.40 -20.61 -0.67
C GLY A 269 0.87 -19.28 -1.23
N GLU A 270 0.89 -19.15 -2.56
CA GLU A 270 0.40 -17.93 -3.24
C GLU A 270 -1.11 -17.76 -3.07
N TRP A 271 -1.88 -18.83 -3.12
CA TRP A 271 -3.31 -18.81 -2.86
C TRP A 271 -3.64 -18.38 -1.42
N ALA A 272 -2.88 -18.87 -0.44
CA ALA A 272 -3.01 -18.44 0.95
C ALA A 272 -2.65 -16.96 1.12
N GLU A 273 -1.60 -16.48 0.42
CA GLU A 273 -1.21 -15.07 0.41
C GLU A 273 -2.33 -14.17 -0.16
N TRP A 274 -2.99 -14.59 -1.26
CA TRP A 274 -4.14 -13.85 -1.80
C TRP A 274 -5.25 -13.72 -0.76
N ARG A 275 -5.59 -14.81 -0.08
CA ARG A 275 -6.61 -14.80 0.99
C ARG A 275 -6.22 -13.91 2.17
N GLN A 276 -4.95 -13.89 2.53
CA GLN A 276 -4.47 -13.02 3.60
C GLN A 276 -4.51 -11.54 3.20
N LYS A 277 -4.16 -11.23 1.95
CA LYS A 277 -4.17 -9.86 1.44
C LYS A 277 -5.58 -9.24 1.41
N GLN A 278 -6.64 -10.04 1.24
CA GLN A 278 -8.01 -9.53 1.23
C GLN A 278 -8.52 -9.15 2.63
N VAL A 279 -7.95 -9.69 3.70
CA VAL A 279 -8.39 -9.43 5.08
C VAL A 279 -8.45 -7.91 5.39
N PHE A 280 -7.75 -7.08 4.60
CA PHE A 280 -7.86 -5.63 4.78
C PHE A 280 -9.28 -5.10 4.51
N LEU A 281 -10.06 -5.73 3.64
CA LEU A 281 -11.47 -5.35 3.37
C LEU A 281 -12.36 -5.61 4.58
N ASP A 282 -12.01 -6.61 5.40
CA ASP A 282 -12.77 -7.01 6.59
C ASP A 282 -12.29 -6.31 7.86
N ARG A 283 -11.05 -5.80 7.87
CA ARG A 283 -10.47 -5.08 9.01
C ARG A 283 -11.01 -3.65 9.10
N THR A 284 -12.31 -3.52 9.09
CA THR A 284 -12.96 -2.25 9.41
C THR A 284 -13.03 -2.13 10.93
N ARG A 285 -12.24 -1.24 11.53
CA ARG A 285 -12.45 -0.86 12.93
C ARG A 285 -13.62 0.12 12.98
N GLU A 286 -14.53 -0.12 13.91
CA GLU A 286 -15.48 0.93 14.24
C GLU A 286 -14.73 2.15 14.78
N PRO A 287 -15.15 3.37 14.43
CA PRO A 287 -14.60 4.57 15.03
C PRO A 287 -14.71 4.49 16.55
N PHE A 288 -13.64 4.79 17.25
CA PHE A 288 -13.64 4.86 18.72
C PHE A 288 -12.89 6.12 19.15
N ASP A 289 -13.26 6.66 20.30
CA ASP A 289 -12.59 7.82 20.85
C ASP A 289 -11.42 7.41 21.76
N ILE A 290 -10.38 8.23 21.79
CA ILE A 290 -9.30 8.06 22.77
C ILE A 290 -9.79 8.61 24.08
N LEU A 291 -9.98 7.72 25.06
CA LEU A 291 -10.38 8.08 26.42
C LEU A 291 -9.15 8.25 27.32
N GLU A 292 -9.11 9.34 28.05
CA GLU A 292 -8.13 9.58 29.11
C GLU A 292 -8.87 9.87 30.42
N THR A 293 -8.45 9.26 31.50
CA THR A 293 -8.96 9.52 32.83
C THR A 293 -7.85 10.08 33.71
N LEU A 294 -8.14 11.14 34.43
CA LEU A 294 -7.20 11.80 35.34
C LEU A 294 -7.88 12.29 36.61
N LEU A 295 -7.10 12.50 37.66
CA LEU A 295 -7.55 13.06 38.90
C LEU A 295 -7.43 14.58 38.86
N LEU A 296 -8.56 15.27 39.03
CA LEU A 296 -8.60 16.71 39.34
C LEU A 296 -8.58 16.91 40.86
N ARG A 297 -7.64 17.71 41.34
CA ARG A 297 -7.56 18.13 42.73
C ARG A 297 -7.35 19.63 42.78
N ASP A 298 -8.24 20.32 43.50
CA ASP A 298 -8.23 21.78 43.62
C ASP A 298 -8.19 22.51 42.24
N GLY A 299 -8.93 21.99 41.26
CA GLY A 299 -8.98 22.52 39.88
C GLY A 299 -7.75 22.24 39.03
N GLN A 300 -6.82 21.42 39.47
CA GLN A 300 -5.63 21.07 38.74
C GLN A 300 -5.56 19.58 38.41
N ALA A 301 -5.19 19.26 37.18
CA ALA A 301 -4.96 17.89 36.72
C ALA A 301 -3.69 17.32 37.35
N ARG A 302 -3.84 16.32 38.23
CA ARG A 302 -2.67 15.61 38.78
C ARG A 302 -1.93 14.89 37.67
N HIS A 303 -0.63 15.17 37.58
CA HIS A 303 0.25 14.60 36.53
C HIS A 303 -0.20 14.94 35.10
N GLY A 304 -0.83 16.11 34.87
CA GLY A 304 -1.38 16.53 33.56
C GLY A 304 -0.39 16.35 32.39
N ALA A 305 0.89 16.73 32.56
CA ALA A 305 1.88 16.54 31.51
C ALA A 305 2.11 15.08 31.11
N LEU A 306 2.03 14.12 32.05
CA LEU A 306 2.18 12.69 31.75
C LEU A 306 0.94 12.15 31.03
N HIS A 307 -0.25 12.63 31.39
CA HIS A 307 -1.50 12.29 30.71
C HIS A 307 -1.50 12.82 29.27
N LEU A 308 -1.13 14.08 29.05
CA LEU A 308 -1.00 14.66 27.70
C LEU A 308 0.01 13.88 26.85
N ALA A 309 1.18 13.54 27.40
CA ALA A 309 2.18 12.77 26.68
C ALA A 309 1.69 11.34 26.33
N ARG A 310 0.88 10.71 27.18
CA ARG A 310 0.24 9.41 26.92
C ARG A 310 -0.79 9.52 25.81
N MET A 311 -1.67 10.52 25.88
CA MET A 311 -2.68 10.79 24.85
C MET A 311 -2.02 11.08 23.49
N GLU A 312 -0.98 11.91 23.47
CA GLU A 312 -0.23 12.18 22.24
C GLU A 312 0.35 10.91 21.62
N ARG A 313 0.98 10.05 22.43
CA ARG A 313 1.49 8.77 21.92
C ARG A 313 0.39 7.87 21.38
N ALA A 314 -0.76 7.80 22.10
CA ALA A 314 -1.91 7.03 21.64
C ALA A 314 -2.49 7.61 20.35
N ALA A 315 -2.67 8.92 20.26
CA ALA A 315 -3.16 9.60 19.06
C ALA A 315 -2.24 9.33 17.86
N ARG A 316 -0.94 9.51 18.01
CA ARG A 316 0.05 9.23 16.96
C ARG A 316 0.05 7.75 16.55
N HIS A 317 0.01 6.84 17.51
CA HIS A 317 -0.03 5.39 17.26
C HIS A 317 -1.29 4.94 16.52
N LEU A 318 -2.42 5.54 16.84
CA LEU A 318 -3.73 5.21 16.30
C LEU A 318 -4.10 6.05 15.06
N GLY A 319 -3.24 7.03 14.66
CA GLY A 319 -3.48 7.89 13.52
C GLY A 319 -4.51 8.99 13.74
N TYR A 320 -4.81 9.35 15.02
CA TYR A 320 -5.67 10.47 15.34
C TYR A 320 -4.95 11.80 15.17
N PRO A 321 -5.66 12.86 14.72
CA PRO A 321 -5.09 14.21 14.72
C PRO A 321 -4.79 14.64 16.16
N TRP A 322 -3.62 15.22 16.39
CA TRP A 322 -3.19 15.69 17.69
C TRP A 322 -2.98 17.21 17.69
N GLN A 323 -3.74 17.92 18.53
CA GLN A 323 -3.63 19.34 18.73
C GLN A 323 -3.44 19.61 20.23
N LEU A 324 -2.16 19.72 20.66
CA LEU A 324 -1.78 19.83 22.06
C LEU A 324 -2.55 20.94 22.79
N GLN A 325 -2.62 22.14 22.18
CA GLN A 325 -3.27 23.29 22.80
C GLN A 325 -4.75 23.04 23.08
N ARG A 326 -5.46 22.46 22.11
CA ARG A 326 -6.89 22.16 22.23
C ARG A 326 -7.19 21.14 23.33
N VAL A 327 -6.32 20.13 23.48
CA VAL A 327 -6.46 19.10 24.52
C VAL A 327 -6.07 19.68 25.88
N ALA A 328 -5.03 20.50 25.96
CA ALA A 328 -4.61 21.15 27.20
C ALA A 328 -5.65 22.15 27.73
N ASP A 329 -6.33 22.87 26.82
CA ASP A 329 -7.39 23.81 27.21
C ASP A 329 -8.66 23.12 27.72
N ALA A 330 -8.84 21.84 27.42
CA ALA A 330 -9.95 21.00 27.89
C ALA A 330 -9.68 20.34 29.24
N LEU A 331 -8.44 20.40 29.74
CA LEU A 331 -8.02 19.86 31.06
C LEU A 331 -7.99 20.91 32.13
#